data_1bbd6f8a6e5318a0a8ac7c2107261a3a
#
_entry.id   1bbd6f8a6e5318a0a8ac7c2107261a3a
#
_cell.length_a   1.000
_cell.length_b   1.000
_cell.length_c   1.000
_cell.angle_alpha   90.00
_cell.angle_beta   90.00
_cell.angle_gamma   90.00
#
_symmetry.space_group_name_H-M   'P 1'
#
loop_
_entity.id
_entity.type
_entity.pdbx_description
1 polymer ?
#
loop_
_entity_poly.entity_id
_entity_poly.type
_entity_poly.pdbx_seq_one_letter_code
_entity_poly.pdbx_strand_id
1 'polypeptide(L)'
;MTELSHIRNFSIVAHIDHGKSTLADRLIQFTGGLTNREMKDQVLDSMDIERERGITIKAQTVRLSYTAKNGETYVLNLMDTPGHVDFAYEVSRCLAACEGALLVVDASQGVEAQTLANVYQAMDANLEIVPVLNKIDLPAAEPDRIRQQIEDVIGIDASDAVCISAKTGLNIDQVLEAVVTRLPAPKGEPDAPLKALLVDSWYDAYLGVVVLVRVVDGELKKGQKIRMMQSDAVYQVERVGVFTPKQVTVDSLGPGEVGFLTAQIKQVADTQVGDTITDEKKGTATPLPGFKPAQQVVFCGLFPVDAANFEDLRDALGKLHLNDASFTYEMESSAALGFGFRCGFLGLLHLEIIRERLEREFNLDLIATAPSVIYRIHLRDGTMKELHNPSDMPDVMQIERIEEPWIKATILVPDEYLGSVLKLCEDRRGRQVELTYAGSRAMVVYELPLNEVVFDFYDRLKSVSRGYASFDYHIEDYREGDLVKMSILVNGDPVDALSMVVNRQRAEGRGRAMCEKLKELIPRHMFVIPIQAAIGGKIIARETLSALRKDVTAKCYGGDISRKRKLLDKQKEGKKKMRQFGKVDIPQEAFIAALKMDQD
;
A
#
# COMPACT_ATOMS: atom_id res chain seq x y z
N MET A 1 18.18 -26.13 -21.60
CA MET A 1 17.83 -26.08 -20.17
C MET A 1 19.10 -25.90 -19.36
N THR A 2 19.08 -25.00 -18.40
CA THR A 2 20.20 -24.83 -17.46
C THR A 2 20.16 -25.97 -16.45
N GLU A 3 21.31 -26.49 -16.04
CA GLU A 3 21.39 -27.50 -15.00
C GLU A 3 20.93 -26.91 -13.67
N LEU A 4 20.07 -27.62 -12.92
CA LEU A 4 19.49 -27.14 -11.66
C LEU A 4 20.53 -26.68 -10.64
N SER A 5 21.67 -27.38 -10.57
CA SER A 5 22.81 -27.04 -9.70
C SER A 5 23.35 -25.63 -9.95
N HIS A 6 23.18 -25.08 -11.15
CA HIS A 6 23.66 -23.77 -11.58
C HIS A 6 22.59 -22.68 -11.59
N ILE A 7 21.40 -22.93 -11.01
CA ILE A 7 20.36 -21.92 -10.87
C ILE A 7 20.31 -21.43 -9.42
N ARG A 8 20.13 -20.11 -9.24
CA ARG A 8 19.86 -19.47 -7.94
C ARG A 8 18.71 -18.49 -8.10
N ASN A 9 17.63 -18.73 -7.37
CA ASN A 9 16.48 -17.83 -7.29
C ASN A 9 16.51 -17.13 -5.94
N PHE A 10 16.59 -15.83 -5.96
CA PHE A 10 16.70 -15.06 -4.72
C PHE A 10 16.04 -13.69 -4.83
N SER A 11 15.67 -13.16 -3.68
CA SER A 11 15.10 -11.82 -3.53
C SER A 11 16.02 -10.94 -2.70
N ILE A 12 15.88 -9.62 -2.81
CA ILE A 12 16.52 -8.66 -1.93
C ILE A 12 15.47 -8.14 -0.95
N VAL A 13 15.71 -8.38 0.33
CA VAL A 13 14.90 -7.95 1.45
C VAL A 13 15.61 -6.80 2.17
N ALA A 14 14.98 -5.65 2.27
CA ALA A 14 15.56 -4.47 2.89
C ALA A 14 14.49 -3.53 3.41
N HIS A 15 14.86 -2.67 4.38
CA HIS A 15 14.08 -1.49 4.70
C HIS A 15 14.19 -0.43 3.59
N ILE A 16 13.23 0.49 3.56
CA ILE A 16 13.28 1.67 2.66
C ILE A 16 14.59 2.42 2.92
N ASP A 17 15.23 2.92 1.87
CA ASP A 17 16.51 3.65 1.89
C ASP A 17 17.75 2.84 2.35
N HIS A 18 17.66 1.54 2.61
CA HIS A 18 18.84 0.71 2.89
C HIS A 18 19.66 0.37 1.64
N GLY A 19 19.20 0.79 0.45
CA GLY A 19 19.93 0.68 -0.81
C GLY A 19 19.62 -0.58 -1.61
N LYS A 20 18.42 -1.14 -1.48
CA LYS A 20 17.92 -2.30 -2.21
C LYS A 20 18.03 -2.13 -3.73
N SER A 21 17.37 -1.11 -4.31
CA SER A 21 17.38 -0.85 -5.77
C SER A 21 18.77 -0.51 -6.27
N THR A 22 19.59 0.20 -5.46
CA THR A 22 20.99 0.47 -5.81
C THR A 22 21.82 -0.80 -5.87
N LEU A 23 21.60 -1.76 -4.96
CA LEU A 23 22.27 -3.06 -5.02
C LEU A 23 21.83 -3.86 -6.25
N ALA A 24 20.53 -3.90 -6.53
CA ALA A 24 19.99 -4.57 -7.73
C ALA A 24 20.64 -4.02 -9.02
N ASP A 25 20.73 -2.69 -9.15
CA ASP A 25 21.42 -2.04 -10.26
C ASP A 25 22.88 -2.47 -10.39
N ARG A 26 23.60 -2.57 -9.26
CA ARG A 26 25.00 -3.02 -9.26
C ARG A 26 25.16 -4.48 -9.66
N LEU A 27 24.25 -5.36 -9.21
CA LEU A 27 24.26 -6.76 -9.63
C LEU A 27 24.04 -6.88 -11.14
N ILE A 28 23.07 -6.13 -11.71
CA ILE A 28 22.80 -6.08 -13.15
C ILE A 28 24.02 -5.55 -13.92
N GLN A 29 24.64 -4.47 -13.43
CA GLN A 29 25.83 -3.87 -14.06
C GLN A 29 27.03 -4.82 -14.03
N PHE A 30 27.29 -5.44 -12.88
CA PHE A 30 28.46 -6.33 -12.69
C PHE A 30 28.37 -7.60 -13.56
N THR A 31 27.16 -8.13 -13.73
CA THR A 31 26.92 -9.31 -14.58
C THR A 31 26.79 -8.97 -16.07
N GLY A 32 26.94 -7.71 -16.46
CA GLY A 32 26.87 -7.28 -17.86
C GLY A 32 25.44 -7.33 -18.47
N GLY A 33 24.40 -7.37 -17.64
CA GLY A 33 23.00 -7.38 -18.10
C GLY A 33 22.61 -6.14 -18.90
N LEU A 34 23.26 -5.00 -18.62
CA LEU A 34 23.14 -3.74 -19.36
C LEU A 34 24.51 -3.12 -19.59
N THR A 35 24.66 -2.41 -20.73
CA THR A 35 25.85 -1.61 -20.99
C THR A 35 25.84 -0.33 -20.15
N ASN A 36 27.02 0.25 -19.87
CA ASN A 36 27.13 1.51 -19.11
C ASN A 36 26.33 2.68 -19.72
N ARG A 37 26.00 2.63 -21.01
CA ARG A 37 25.17 3.65 -21.69
C ARG A 37 23.67 3.42 -21.51
N GLU A 38 23.27 2.19 -21.26
CA GLU A 38 21.88 1.79 -21.04
C GLU A 38 21.49 1.84 -19.56
N MET A 39 22.48 1.84 -18.67
CA MET A 39 22.25 1.97 -17.23
C MET A 39 21.62 3.32 -16.91
N LYS A 40 20.51 3.26 -16.21
CA LYS A 40 19.84 4.39 -15.53
C LYS A 40 19.79 4.05 -14.05
N ASP A 41 19.63 5.04 -13.22
CA ASP A 41 19.37 4.79 -11.81
C ASP A 41 18.03 4.07 -11.65
N GLN A 42 17.98 3.08 -10.78
CA GLN A 42 16.77 2.28 -10.48
C GLN A 42 16.20 1.62 -11.75
N VAL A 43 17.01 0.81 -12.42
CA VAL A 43 16.65 0.14 -13.69
C VAL A 43 15.39 -0.73 -13.56
N LEU A 44 15.20 -1.37 -12.41
CA LEU A 44 14.05 -2.23 -12.13
C LEU A 44 12.80 -1.45 -11.72
N ASP A 45 12.95 -0.23 -11.21
CA ASP A 45 11.80 0.63 -10.87
C ASP A 45 11.24 1.25 -12.16
N SER A 46 10.25 0.59 -12.74
CA SER A 46 9.73 0.91 -14.07
C SER A 46 8.79 2.12 -14.11
N MET A 47 8.15 2.44 -12.99
CA MET A 47 7.21 3.55 -12.87
C MET A 47 7.92 4.84 -12.46
N ASP A 48 7.47 5.98 -12.97
CA ASP A 48 8.00 7.28 -12.56
C ASP A 48 7.77 7.56 -11.08
N ILE A 49 6.63 7.12 -10.56
CA ILE A 49 6.26 7.26 -9.14
C ILE A 49 7.18 6.44 -8.21
N GLU A 50 7.67 5.28 -8.65
CA GLU A 50 8.67 4.49 -7.90
C GLU A 50 9.97 5.28 -7.75
N ARG A 51 10.45 5.86 -8.85
CA ARG A 51 11.69 6.65 -8.87
C ARG A 51 11.59 7.95 -8.09
N GLU A 52 10.46 8.65 -8.19
CA GLU A 52 10.23 9.90 -7.45
C GLU A 52 10.14 9.67 -5.94
N ARG A 53 9.49 8.58 -5.52
CA ARG A 53 9.31 8.24 -4.11
C ARG A 53 10.46 7.42 -3.52
N GLY A 54 11.37 6.89 -4.36
CA GLY A 54 12.47 6.01 -3.94
C GLY A 54 12.02 4.67 -3.37
N ILE A 55 10.85 4.16 -3.78
CA ILE A 55 10.27 2.90 -3.31
C ILE A 55 9.93 2.00 -4.48
N THR A 56 10.15 0.70 -4.34
CA THR A 56 9.62 -0.30 -5.26
C THR A 56 8.17 -0.58 -4.91
N ILE A 57 7.28 -0.46 -5.88
CA ILE A 57 5.83 -0.71 -5.73
C ILE A 57 5.50 -2.09 -6.28
N LYS A 58 5.94 -2.38 -7.50
CA LYS A 58 5.70 -3.65 -8.17
C LYS A 58 6.98 -4.47 -8.25
N ALA A 59 6.88 -5.73 -7.87
CA ALA A 59 8.00 -6.66 -7.96
C ALA A 59 8.46 -6.84 -9.42
N GLN A 60 9.75 -6.82 -9.64
CA GLN A 60 10.39 -7.02 -10.93
C GLN A 60 11.33 -8.22 -10.88
N THR A 61 11.43 -8.93 -11.99
CA THR A 61 12.31 -10.11 -12.11
C THR A 61 13.36 -9.88 -13.16
N VAL A 62 14.60 -10.23 -12.87
CA VAL A 62 15.69 -10.20 -13.84
C VAL A 62 16.53 -11.45 -13.75
N ARG A 63 16.82 -12.04 -14.92
CA ARG A 63 17.74 -13.16 -15.09
C ARG A 63 19.14 -12.64 -15.44
N LEU A 64 20.12 -12.99 -14.61
CA LEU A 64 21.52 -12.61 -14.75
C LEU A 64 22.36 -13.85 -15.03
N SER A 65 23.45 -13.68 -15.78
CA SER A 65 24.45 -14.73 -16.01
C SER A 65 25.74 -14.32 -15.29
N TYR A 66 26.21 -15.16 -14.39
CA TYR A 66 27.41 -14.88 -13.60
C TYR A 66 28.40 -16.05 -13.68
N THR A 67 29.65 -15.76 -14.07
CA THR A 67 30.74 -16.72 -14.00
C THR A 67 31.45 -16.57 -12.66
N ALA A 68 31.30 -17.56 -11.81
CA ALA A 68 31.85 -17.56 -10.45
C ALA A 68 33.38 -17.83 -10.44
N LYS A 69 34.00 -17.64 -9.28
CA LYS A 69 35.45 -17.88 -9.09
C LYS A 69 35.87 -19.34 -9.32
N ASN A 70 34.92 -20.27 -9.24
CA ASN A 70 35.17 -21.68 -9.59
C ASN A 70 35.24 -21.95 -11.09
N GLY A 71 34.98 -20.93 -11.94
CA GLY A 71 34.98 -21.02 -13.40
C GLY A 71 33.69 -21.49 -14.01
N GLU A 72 32.67 -21.83 -13.21
CA GLU A 72 31.34 -22.24 -13.67
C GLU A 72 30.41 -21.04 -13.86
N THR A 73 29.50 -21.15 -14.82
CA THR A 73 28.50 -20.10 -15.09
C THR A 73 27.16 -20.44 -14.48
N TYR A 74 26.64 -19.54 -13.68
CA TYR A 74 25.38 -19.65 -12.98
C TYR A 74 24.31 -18.74 -13.58
N VAL A 75 23.08 -19.19 -13.54
CA VAL A 75 21.88 -18.40 -13.83
C VAL A 75 21.33 -17.90 -12.50
N LEU A 76 21.31 -16.60 -12.34
CA LEU A 76 20.81 -15.92 -11.14
C LEU A 76 19.50 -15.23 -11.49
N ASN A 77 18.38 -15.68 -10.92
CA ASN A 77 17.08 -15.02 -11.05
C ASN A 77 16.87 -14.14 -9.82
N LEU A 78 17.07 -12.85 -10.00
CA LEU A 78 16.81 -11.84 -8.97
C LEU A 78 15.36 -11.41 -9.05
N MET A 79 14.66 -11.44 -7.93
CA MET A 79 13.33 -10.86 -7.74
C MET A 79 13.46 -9.64 -6.83
N ASP A 80 13.27 -8.45 -7.40
CA ASP A 80 13.24 -7.21 -6.64
C ASP A 80 11.86 -7.02 -6.01
N THR A 81 11.80 -6.98 -4.68
CA THR A 81 10.54 -6.94 -3.92
C THR A 81 10.31 -5.56 -3.31
N PRO A 82 9.04 -5.12 -3.14
CA PRO A 82 8.75 -3.94 -2.34
C PRO A 82 9.30 -4.06 -0.92
N GLY A 83 9.62 -2.91 -0.30
CA GLY A 83 10.10 -2.88 1.09
C GLY A 83 9.03 -2.46 2.11
N HIS A 84 7.87 -1.95 1.67
CA HIS A 84 6.85 -1.38 2.54
C HIS A 84 5.78 -2.40 2.95
N VAL A 85 5.27 -2.28 4.18
CA VAL A 85 4.27 -3.20 4.76
C VAL A 85 2.99 -3.33 3.93
N ASP A 86 2.53 -2.25 3.30
CA ASP A 86 1.33 -2.29 2.45
C ASP A 86 1.47 -3.28 1.29
N PHE A 87 2.71 -3.58 0.87
CA PHE A 87 3.01 -4.52 -0.21
C PHE A 87 3.46 -5.90 0.28
N ALA A 88 3.18 -6.25 1.55
CA ALA A 88 3.54 -7.55 2.11
C ALA A 88 3.00 -8.73 1.27
N TYR A 89 1.87 -8.55 0.60
CA TYR A 89 1.31 -9.53 -0.34
C TYR A 89 2.21 -9.73 -1.56
N GLU A 90 2.74 -8.65 -2.17
CA GLU A 90 3.70 -8.72 -3.28
C GLU A 90 5.00 -9.40 -2.83
N VAL A 91 5.50 -9.05 -1.64
CA VAL A 91 6.70 -9.67 -1.05
C VAL A 91 6.52 -11.18 -0.92
N SER A 92 5.41 -11.63 -0.32
CA SER A 92 5.15 -13.07 -0.10
C SER A 92 5.12 -13.89 -1.39
N ARG A 93 4.59 -13.32 -2.48
CA ARG A 93 4.55 -13.97 -3.80
C ARG A 93 5.95 -14.17 -4.39
N CYS A 94 6.77 -13.14 -4.30
CA CYS A 94 8.14 -13.20 -4.80
C CYS A 94 9.00 -14.16 -3.99
N LEU A 95 8.88 -14.13 -2.66
CA LEU A 95 9.62 -15.03 -1.79
C LEU A 95 9.25 -16.52 -2.07
N ALA A 96 7.99 -16.82 -2.36
CA ALA A 96 7.56 -18.17 -2.72
C ALA A 96 8.18 -18.71 -4.04
N ALA A 97 8.71 -17.83 -4.87
CA ALA A 97 9.41 -18.19 -6.09
C ALA A 97 10.93 -18.28 -5.92
N CYS A 98 11.45 -18.08 -4.71
CA CYS A 98 12.88 -18.07 -4.38
C CYS A 98 13.28 -19.24 -3.48
N GLU A 99 14.56 -19.55 -3.46
CA GLU A 99 15.22 -20.43 -2.50
C GLU A 99 16.02 -19.64 -1.45
N GLY A 100 16.30 -18.37 -1.71
CA GLY A 100 17.08 -17.55 -0.79
C GLY A 100 16.73 -16.08 -0.84
N ALA A 101 17.23 -15.33 0.15
CA ALA A 101 17.08 -13.90 0.25
C ALA A 101 18.38 -13.23 0.71
N LEU A 102 18.69 -12.07 0.11
CA LEU A 102 19.71 -11.17 0.59
C LEU A 102 19.09 -10.18 1.58
N LEU A 103 19.47 -10.27 2.84
CA LEU A 103 19.05 -9.32 3.87
C LEU A 103 19.99 -8.11 3.86
N VAL A 104 19.54 -7.01 3.26
CA VAL A 104 20.35 -5.79 3.16
C VAL A 104 20.04 -4.84 4.32
N VAL A 105 21.06 -4.56 5.12
CA VAL A 105 20.96 -3.66 6.28
C VAL A 105 21.96 -2.52 6.11
N ASP A 106 21.51 -1.29 6.36
CA ASP A 106 22.37 -0.11 6.39
C ASP A 106 23.32 -0.19 7.59
N ALA A 107 24.63 -0.18 7.34
CA ALA A 107 25.66 -0.29 8.38
C ALA A 107 25.68 0.92 9.35
N SER A 108 25.00 2.02 9.02
CA SER A 108 24.90 3.20 9.89
C SER A 108 23.59 3.24 10.69
N GLN A 109 22.48 2.74 10.13
CA GLN A 109 21.17 2.78 10.76
C GLN A 109 20.83 1.50 11.53
N GLY A 110 21.19 0.34 10.97
CA GLY A 110 20.92 -0.97 11.54
C GLY A 110 19.56 -1.55 11.20
N VAL A 111 19.10 -2.49 12.03
CA VAL A 111 17.83 -3.19 11.87
C VAL A 111 16.66 -2.25 12.12
N GLU A 112 15.66 -2.27 11.23
CA GLU A 112 14.44 -1.48 11.30
C GLU A 112 13.20 -2.41 11.37
N ALA A 113 12.01 -1.87 11.74
CA ALA A 113 10.81 -2.69 11.92
C ALA A 113 10.41 -3.47 10.66
N GLN A 114 10.45 -2.83 9.50
CA GLN A 114 10.17 -3.48 8.21
C GLN A 114 11.20 -4.57 7.85
N THR A 115 12.46 -4.40 8.28
CA THR A 115 13.48 -5.44 8.13
C THR A 115 13.05 -6.71 8.83
N LEU A 116 12.57 -6.60 10.08
CA LEU A 116 12.08 -7.74 10.87
C LEU A 116 10.90 -8.43 10.19
N ALA A 117 9.89 -7.66 9.79
CA ALA A 117 8.70 -8.22 9.15
C ALA A 117 9.03 -8.99 7.87
N ASN A 118 9.86 -8.41 7.00
CA ASN A 118 10.26 -9.04 5.74
C ASN A 118 11.15 -10.28 5.97
N VAL A 119 12.01 -10.26 6.98
CA VAL A 119 12.83 -11.42 7.34
C VAL A 119 11.96 -12.55 7.86
N TYR A 120 11.00 -12.29 8.72
CA TYR A 120 10.09 -13.32 9.21
C TYR A 120 9.27 -13.94 8.07
N GLN A 121 8.83 -13.15 7.09
CA GLN A 121 8.18 -13.70 5.88
C GLN A 121 9.14 -14.61 5.08
N ALA A 122 10.42 -14.24 4.96
CA ALA A 122 11.41 -15.07 4.30
C ALA A 122 11.68 -16.37 5.08
N MET A 123 11.72 -16.32 6.41
CA MET A 123 11.85 -17.49 7.27
C MET A 123 10.62 -18.40 7.18
N ASP A 124 9.41 -17.85 7.18
CA ASP A 124 8.16 -18.60 7.01
C ASP A 124 8.09 -19.29 5.64
N ALA A 125 8.71 -18.72 4.63
CA ALA A 125 8.89 -19.32 3.30
C ALA A 125 10.04 -20.34 3.25
N ASN A 126 10.73 -20.61 4.36
CA ASN A 126 11.90 -21.48 4.48
C ASN A 126 13.06 -21.10 3.55
N LEU A 127 13.30 -19.82 3.35
CA LEU A 127 14.42 -19.33 2.54
C LEU A 127 15.72 -19.29 3.32
N GLU A 128 16.82 -19.56 2.63
CA GLU A 128 18.17 -19.29 3.15
C GLU A 128 18.44 -17.79 3.11
N ILE A 129 18.86 -17.20 4.23
CA ILE A 129 19.05 -15.75 4.35
C ILE A 129 20.53 -15.42 4.45
N VAL A 130 21.02 -14.58 3.54
CA VAL A 130 22.39 -14.08 3.52
C VAL A 130 22.43 -12.62 3.93
N PRO A 131 22.97 -12.28 5.12
CA PRO A 131 23.12 -10.90 5.56
C PRO A 131 24.14 -10.12 4.72
N VAL A 132 23.78 -8.89 4.34
CA VAL A 132 24.60 -7.95 3.58
C VAL A 132 24.55 -6.59 4.27
N LEU A 133 25.70 -6.09 4.73
CA LEU A 133 25.82 -4.77 5.34
C LEU A 133 26.20 -3.74 4.30
N ASN A 134 25.29 -2.86 3.98
CA ASN A 134 25.46 -1.82 2.95
C ASN A 134 25.87 -0.48 3.55
N LYS A 135 26.33 0.42 2.69
CA LYS A 135 26.78 1.79 3.02
C LYS A 135 27.99 1.85 3.95
N ILE A 136 28.89 0.88 3.87
CA ILE A 136 30.13 0.89 4.67
C ILE A 136 31.09 2.06 4.32
N ASP A 137 30.82 2.78 3.24
CA ASP A 137 31.52 4.01 2.84
C ASP A 137 31.15 5.23 3.70
N LEU A 138 30.08 5.15 4.49
CA LEU A 138 29.68 6.24 5.37
C LEU A 138 30.55 6.30 6.63
N PRO A 139 30.92 7.52 7.08
CA PRO A 139 31.70 7.68 8.32
C PRO A 139 31.01 7.14 9.60
N ALA A 140 29.67 7.07 9.57
CA ALA A 140 28.86 6.56 10.67
C ALA A 140 28.63 5.05 10.60
N ALA A 141 29.21 4.34 9.64
CA ALA A 141 29.04 2.90 9.51
C ALA A 141 29.76 2.13 10.63
N GLU A 142 29.04 1.25 11.30
CA GLU A 142 29.52 0.39 12.39
C GLU A 142 29.20 -1.09 12.10
N PRO A 143 29.86 -1.75 11.15
CA PRO A 143 29.51 -3.09 10.71
C PRO A 143 29.46 -4.13 11.84
N ASP A 144 30.41 -4.09 12.78
CA ASP A 144 30.46 -5.07 13.88
C ASP A 144 29.29 -4.93 14.85
N ARG A 145 28.88 -3.69 15.16
CA ARG A 145 27.70 -3.42 15.95
C ARG A 145 26.43 -3.93 15.26
N ILE A 146 26.35 -3.74 13.92
CA ILE A 146 25.16 -4.17 13.18
C ILE A 146 25.10 -5.68 13.03
N ARG A 147 26.24 -6.39 12.89
CA ARG A 147 26.26 -7.86 12.96
C ARG A 147 25.66 -8.36 14.27
N GLN A 148 26.14 -7.82 15.40
CA GLN A 148 25.63 -8.18 16.71
C GLN A 148 24.11 -7.87 16.83
N GLN A 149 23.66 -6.74 16.30
CA GLN A 149 22.24 -6.38 16.29
C GLN A 149 21.40 -7.37 15.48
N ILE A 150 21.85 -7.84 14.33
CA ILE A 150 21.16 -8.86 13.53
C ILE A 150 21.04 -10.17 14.31
N GLU A 151 22.11 -10.60 14.97
CA GLU A 151 22.11 -11.82 15.80
C GLU A 151 21.16 -11.68 17.00
N ASP A 152 21.23 -10.57 17.73
CA ASP A 152 20.44 -10.36 18.95
C ASP A 152 18.94 -10.16 18.65
N VAL A 153 18.60 -9.47 17.56
CA VAL A 153 17.21 -9.04 17.28
C VAL A 153 16.51 -10.01 16.36
N ILE A 154 17.21 -10.53 15.35
CA ILE A 154 16.64 -11.42 14.33
C ILE A 154 16.91 -12.90 14.66
N GLY A 155 18.05 -13.19 15.29
CA GLY A 155 18.48 -14.55 15.62
C GLY A 155 19.15 -15.27 14.45
N ILE A 156 19.66 -14.54 13.45
CA ILE A 156 20.39 -15.08 12.30
C ILE A 156 21.88 -14.83 12.48
N ASP A 157 22.73 -15.84 12.22
CA ASP A 157 24.18 -15.66 12.22
C ASP A 157 24.60 -14.62 11.16
N ALA A 158 25.23 -13.55 11.62
CA ALA A 158 25.73 -12.45 10.80
C ALA A 158 27.25 -12.34 10.81
N SER A 159 27.97 -13.31 11.42
CA SER A 159 29.44 -13.32 11.51
C SER A 159 30.10 -13.18 10.14
N ASP A 160 29.54 -13.85 9.15
CA ASP A 160 29.96 -13.88 7.75
C ASP A 160 29.23 -12.87 6.84
N ALA A 161 28.56 -11.87 7.41
CA ALA A 161 27.84 -10.86 6.63
C ALA A 161 28.77 -10.12 5.66
N VAL A 162 28.32 -10.02 4.40
CA VAL A 162 29.10 -9.34 3.35
C VAL A 162 29.00 -7.83 3.51
N CYS A 163 30.13 -7.15 3.70
CA CYS A 163 30.20 -5.71 3.87
C CYS A 163 30.43 -5.01 2.51
N ILE A 164 29.48 -4.18 2.09
CA ILE A 164 29.48 -3.55 0.77
C ILE A 164 29.20 -2.04 0.79
N SER A 165 29.52 -1.40 -0.31
CA SER A 165 28.93 -0.12 -0.69
C SER A 165 28.29 -0.25 -2.07
N ALA A 166 26.99 -0.36 -2.14
CA ALA A 166 26.26 -0.39 -3.40
C ALA A 166 26.47 0.91 -4.20
N LYS A 167 26.61 2.05 -3.52
CA LYS A 167 26.88 3.35 -4.15
C LYS A 167 28.22 3.37 -4.90
N THR A 168 29.28 2.89 -4.28
CA THR A 168 30.65 2.90 -4.87
C THR A 168 30.96 1.65 -5.67
N GLY A 169 30.17 0.58 -5.54
CA GLY A 169 30.40 -0.72 -6.17
C GLY A 169 31.40 -1.61 -5.40
N LEU A 170 31.75 -1.23 -4.16
CA LEU A 170 32.70 -1.98 -3.35
C LEU A 170 32.13 -3.34 -2.93
N ASN A 171 32.90 -4.43 -3.13
CA ASN A 171 32.61 -5.80 -2.73
C ASN A 171 31.31 -6.41 -3.33
N ILE A 172 30.82 -5.91 -4.46
CA ILE A 172 29.64 -6.47 -5.14
C ILE A 172 29.92 -7.89 -5.65
N ASP A 173 31.15 -8.18 -6.07
CA ASP A 173 31.59 -9.53 -6.44
C ASP A 173 31.45 -10.52 -5.29
N GLN A 174 31.69 -10.10 -4.04
CA GLN A 174 31.53 -10.95 -2.87
C GLN A 174 30.05 -11.30 -2.60
N VAL A 175 29.12 -10.40 -2.91
CA VAL A 175 27.68 -10.70 -2.84
C VAL A 175 27.32 -11.78 -3.86
N LEU A 176 27.78 -11.67 -5.10
CA LEU A 176 27.51 -12.68 -6.14
C LEU A 176 28.11 -14.04 -5.77
N GLU A 177 29.34 -14.06 -5.23
CA GLU A 177 29.94 -15.30 -4.72
C GLU A 177 29.14 -15.89 -3.54
N ALA A 178 28.65 -15.05 -2.62
CA ALA A 178 27.80 -15.50 -1.52
C ALA A 178 26.48 -16.11 -2.03
N VAL A 179 25.84 -15.50 -3.04
CA VAL A 179 24.66 -16.05 -3.70
C VAL A 179 24.93 -17.44 -4.26
N VAL A 180 26.03 -17.61 -4.99
CA VAL A 180 26.38 -18.91 -5.61
C VAL A 180 26.72 -19.97 -4.56
N THR A 181 27.47 -19.62 -3.52
CA THR A 181 28.03 -20.58 -2.56
C THR A 181 27.12 -20.89 -1.38
N ARG A 182 26.28 -19.93 -0.95
CA ARG A 182 25.44 -20.08 0.28
C ARG A 182 23.99 -20.41 -0.03
N LEU A 183 23.43 -19.87 -1.14
CA LEU A 183 22.05 -20.16 -1.47
C LEU A 183 21.90 -21.54 -2.11
N PRO A 184 20.87 -22.32 -1.73
CA PRO A 184 20.63 -23.61 -2.33
C PRO A 184 20.14 -23.49 -3.78
N ALA A 185 20.40 -24.54 -4.55
CA ALA A 185 19.82 -24.70 -5.87
C ALA A 185 18.34 -25.09 -5.77
N PRO A 186 17.49 -24.71 -6.75
CA PRO A 186 16.11 -25.16 -6.79
C PRO A 186 16.04 -26.68 -6.95
N LYS A 187 14.92 -27.25 -6.48
CA LYS A 187 14.60 -28.66 -6.66
C LYS A 187 13.57 -28.81 -7.76
N GLY A 188 13.52 -29.94 -8.44
CA GLY A 188 12.52 -30.28 -9.45
C GLY A 188 12.94 -31.41 -10.35
N GLU A 189 11.97 -32.03 -11.02
CA GLU A 189 12.15 -33.20 -11.90
C GLU A 189 11.81 -32.81 -13.34
N PRO A 190 12.79 -32.80 -14.28
CA PRO A 190 12.56 -32.43 -15.68
C PRO A 190 11.58 -33.34 -16.43
N ASP A 191 11.56 -34.63 -16.10
CA ASP A 191 10.73 -35.65 -16.77
C ASP A 191 9.32 -35.81 -16.14
N ALA A 192 9.04 -35.07 -15.06
CA ALA A 192 7.72 -35.05 -14.42
C ALA A 192 6.69 -34.26 -15.26
N PRO A 193 5.39 -34.46 -15.00
CA PRO A 193 4.37 -33.57 -15.57
C PRO A 193 4.62 -32.10 -15.23
N LEU A 194 4.35 -31.21 -16.19
CA LEU A 194 4.51 -29.78 -15.95
C LEU A 194 3.75 -29.34 -14.70
N LYS A 195 4.45 -28.65 -13.81
CA LYS A 195 3.93 -27.98 -12.64
C LYS A 195 4.63 -26.65 -12.50
N ALA A 196 3.95 -25.57 -12.80
CA ALA A 196 4.49 -24.21 -12.68
C ALA A 196 3.61 -23.34 -11.80
N LEU A 197 4.23 -22.53 -10.95
CA LEU A 197 3.58 -21.55 -10.11
C LEU A 197 3.34 -20.26 -10.91
N LEU A 198 2.11 -19.78 -10.93
CA LEU A 198 1.76 -18.46 -11.43
C LEU A 198 2.11 -17.44 -10.34
N VAL A 199 3.20 -16.70 -10.54
CA VAL A 199 3.72 -15.73 -9.56
C VAL A 199 3.03 -14.38 -9.67
N ASP A 200 2.85 -13.89 -10.92
CA ASP A 200 2.19 -12.62 -11.22
C ASP A 200 1.58 -12.63 -12.63
N SER A 201 0.66 -11.73 -12.89
CA SER A 201 0.11 -11.52 -14.23
C SER A 201 -0.24 -10.05 -14.45
N TRP A 202 -0.06 -9.55 -15.68
CA TRP A 202 -0.40 -8.19 -16.04
C TRP A 202 -0.79 -8.10 -17.52
N TYR A 203 -1.43 -7.02 -17.87
CA TYR A 203 -1.78 -6.72 -19.23
C TYR A 203 -0.72 -5.83 -19.89
N ASP A 204 -0.19 -6.28 -21.02
CA ASP A 204 0.71 -5.52 -21.89
C ASP A 204 -0.04 -5.17 -23.19
N ALA A 205 0.06 -3.91 -23.63
CA ALA A 205 -0.67 -3.42 -24.80
C ALA A 205 -0.29 -4.14 -26.12
N TYR A 206 0.92 -4.73 -26.19
CA TYR A 206 1.45 -5.40 -27.38
C TYR A 206 1.37 -6.92 -27.28
N LEU A 207 1.53 -7.47 -26.07
CA LEU A 207 1.62 -8.93 -25.83
C LEU A 207 0.31 -9.52 -25.29
N GLY A 208 -0.65 -8.68 -24.91
CA GLY A 208 -1.82 -9.13 -24.17
C GLY A 208 -1.49 -9.46 -22.72
N VAL A 209 -2.14 -10.49 -22.15
CA VAL A 209 -1.84 -10.94 -20.80
C VAL A 209 -0.51 -11.67 -20.77
N VAL A 210 0.42 -11.15 -19.99
CA VAL A 210 1.72 -11.74 -19.69
C VAL A 210 1.65 -12.39 -18.31
N VAL A 211 2.08 -13.64 -18.21
CA VAL A 211 2.05 -14.43 -16.98
C VAL A 211 3.47 -14.73 -16.56
N LEU A 212 3.87 -14.25 -15.38
CA LEU A 212 5.15 -14.59 -14.75
C LEU A 212 5.02 -15.95 -14.07
N VAL A 213 5.91 -16.86 -14.40
CA VAL A 213 5.88 -18.24 -13.88
C VAL A 213 7.22 -18.67 -13.32
N ARG A 214 7.16 -19.52 -12.30
CA ARG A 214 8.26 -20.37 -11.87
C ARG A 214 7.93 -21.83 -12.16
N VAL A 215 8.74 -22.48 -12.98
CA VAL A 215 8.59 -23.92 -13.23
C VAL A 215 9.15 -24.70 -12.03
N VAL A 216 8.32 -25.56 -11.45
CA VAL A 216 8.70 -26.44 -10.33
C VAL A 216 9.14 -27.78 -10.88
N ASP A 217 8.29 -28.43 -11.68
CA ASP A 217 8.57 -29.73 -12.31
C ASP A 217 8.20 -29.68 -13.80
N GLY A 218 8.80 -30.57 -14.58
CA GLY A 218 8.53 -30.68 -16.00
C GLY A 218 9.09 -29.53 -16.83
N GLU A 219 8.53 -29.30 -17.98
CA GLU A 219 9.00 -28.30 -18.94
C GLU A 219 7.82 -27.53 -19.54
N LEU A 220 7.96 -26.20 -19.61
CA LEU A 220 7.03 -25.29 -20.29
C LEU A 220 7.60 -24.88 -21.65
N LYS A 221 6.86 -25.17 -22.74
CA LYS A 221 7.31 -24.94 -24.12
C LYS A 221 6.34 -24.07 -24.93
N LYS A 222 6.88 -23.40 -25.93
CA LYS A 222 6.07 -22.76 -26.95
C LYS A 222 5.19 -23.81 -27.68
N GLY A 223 3.92 -23.47 -27.95
CA GLY A 223 2.95 -24.34 -28.62
C GLY A 223 2.28 -25.38 -27.74
N GLN A 224 2.73 -25.54 -26.48
CA GLN A 224 2.12 -26.47 -25.52
C GLN A 224 0.73 -25.97 -25.11
N LYS A 225 -0.22 -26.90 -24.94
CA LYS A 225 -1.50 -26.60 -24.34
C LYS A 225 -1.41 -26.76 -22.83
N ILE A 226 -1.68 -25.69 -22.13
CA ILE A 226 -1.64 -25.59 -20.67
C ILE A 226 -3.05 -25.41 -20.11
N ARG A 227 -3.23 -25.85 -18.87
CA ARG A 227 -4.44 -25.67 -18.07
C ARG A 227 -4.11 -24.92 -16.78
N MET A 228 -4.88 -23.92 -16.49
CA MET A 228 -4.91 -23.24 -15.19
C MET A 228 -5.75 -24.10 -14.24
N MET A 229 -5.20 -24.55 -13.11
CA MET A 229 -5.88 -25.56 -12.28
C MET A 229 -7.04 -24.99 -11.47
N GLN A 230 -7.04 -23.71 -11.12
CA GLN A 230 -8.13 -23.08 -10.38
C GLN A 230 -9.30 -22.68 -11.27
N SER A 231 -9.03 -22.04 -12.41
CA SER A 231 -10.06 -21.57 -13.34
C SER A 231 -10.49 -22.66 -14.33
N ASP A 232 -9.76 -23.77 -14.41
CA ASP A 232 -9.89 -24.85 -15.42
C ASP A 232 -9.78 -24.35 -16.88
N ALA A 233 -9.28 -23.13 -17.07
CA ALA A 233 -9.12 -22.51 -18.37
C ALA A 233 -7.92 -23.14 -19.12
N VAL A 234 -8.13 -23.43 -20.40
CA VAL A 234 -7.10 -24.04 -21.28
C VAL A 234 -6.64 -23.04 -22.32
N TYR A 235 -5.33 -22.89 -22.45
CA TYR A 235 -4.69 -21.99 -23.39
C TYR A 235 -3.53 -22.65 -24.12
N GLN A 236 -3.23 -22.15 -25.32
CA GLN A 236 -2.05 -22.55 -26.05
C GLN A 236 -0.95 -21.51 -25.88
N VAL A 237 0.22 -21.93 -25.39
CA VAL A 237 1.38 -21.06 -25.18
C VAL A 237 1.89 -20.55 -26.52
N GLU A 238 1.90 -19.23 -26.71
CA GLU A 238 2.42 -18.59 -27.91
C GLU A 238 3.90 -18.26 -27.80
N ARG A 239 4.29 -17.72 -26.64
CA ARG A 239 5.66 -17.33 -26.36
C ARG A 239 6.04 -17.77 -24.95
N VAL A 240 7.30 -18.12 -24.81
CA VAL A 240 7.99 -18.33 -23.53
C VAL A 240 9.22 -17.45 -23.53
N GLY A 241 9.55 -16.83 -22.43
CA GLY A 241 10.69 -15.92 -22.36
C GLY A 241 11.17 -15.65 -20.95
N VAL A 242 12.24 -14.86 -20.87
CA VAL A 242 12.88 -14.42 -19.64
C VAL A 242 13.16 -12.91 -19.70
N PHE A 243 13.34 -12.28 -18.55
CA PHE A 243 13.71 -10.85 -18.44
C PHE A 243 15.20 -10.71 -18.16
N THR A 244 15.98 -10.10 -19.10
CA THR A 244 17.44 -9.95 -19.01
C THR A 244 17.93 -8.51 -19.20
N PRO A 245 17.64 -7.50 -18.49
CA PRO A 245 16.40 -6.86 -18.06
C PRO A 245 15.34 -6.67 -19.17
N LYS A 246 15.75 -6.79 -20.45
CA LYS A 246 14.80 -6.79 -21.58
C LYS A 246 14.19 -8.18 -21.75
N GLN A 247 12.99 -8.22 -22.28
CA GLN A 247 12.31 -9.47 -22.61
C GLN A 247 13.08 -10.22 -23.72
N VAL A 248 13.44 -11.46 -23.47
CA VAL A 248 14.09 -12.35 -24.44
C VAL A 248 13.25 -13.63 -24.55
N THR A 249 12.86 -13.97 -25.78
CA THR A 249 12.14 -15.22 -26.05
C THR A 249 13.11 -16.41 -25.97
N VAL A 250 12.66 -17.48 -25.30
CA VAL A 250 13.36 -18.76 -25.23
C VAL A 250 12.47 -19.89 -25.73
N ASP A 251 13.05 -21.04 -26.07
CA ASP A 251 12.28 -22.17 -26.57
C ASP A 251 11.48 -22.86 -25.46
N SER A 252 12.03 -22.93 -24.26
CA SER A 252 11.40 -23.56 -23.13
C SER A 252 11.96 -23.05 -21.79
N LEU A 253 11.21 -23.32 -20.71
CA LEU A 253 11.64 -23.17 -19.32
C LEU A 253 11.56 -24.52 -18.63
N GLY A 254 12.66 -24.92 -17.97
CA GLY A 254 12.77 -26.14 -17.19
C GLY A 254 12.57 -25.91 -15.68
N PRO A 255 12.66 -26.97 -14.86
CA PRO A 255 12.54 -26.86 -13.42
C PRO A 255 13.49 -25.83 -12.82
N GLY A 256 13.02 -25.06 -11.84
CA GLY A 256 13.78 -24.00 -11.19
C GLY A 256 13.89 -22.70 -11.99
N GLU A 257 13.56 -22.70 -13.27
CA GLU A 257 13.64 -21.48 -14.08
C GLU A 257 12.43 -20.57 -13.85
N VAL A 258 12.71 -19.25 -13.82
CA VAL A 258 11.72 -18.19 -13.73
C VAL A 258 11.66 -17.46 -15.09
N GLY A 259 10.46 -17.24 -15.58
CA GLY A 259 10.25 -16.57 -16.86
C GLY A 259 8.79 -16.20 -17.06
N PHE A 260 8.45 -15.82 -18.27
CA PHE A 260 7.07 -15.46 -18.62
C PHE A 260 6.53 -16.30 -19.78
N LEU A 261 5.22 -16.37 -19.83
CA LEU A 261 4.50 -16.89 -21.00
C LEU A 261 3.43 -15.92 -21.47
N THR A 262 3.05 -16.01 -22.75
CA THR A 262 1.85 -15.42 -23.33
C THR A 262 1.05 -16.49 -24.06
N ALA A 263 -0.28 -16.46 -23.96
CA ALA A 263 -1.13 -17.53 -24.46
C ALA A 263 -2.51 -17.05 -24.96
N GLN A 264 -2.61 -15.85 -25.53
CA GLN A 264 -3.89 -15.24 -25.98
C GLN A 264 -4.98 -15.23 -24.90
N ILE A 265 -4.58 -15.05 -23.65
CA ILE A 265 -5.49 -14.99 -22.52
C ILE A 265 -6.32 -13.71 -22.67
N LYS A 266 -7.65 -13.86 -22.73
CA LYS A 266 -8.56 -12.75 -22.96
C LYS A 266 -9.00 -12.05 -21.67
N GLN A 267 -9.03 -12.79 -20.58
CA GLN A 267 -9.47 -12.30 -19.28
C GLN A 267 -8.38 -12.55 -18.24
N VAL A 268 -7.91 -11.47 -17.59
CA VAL A 268 -6.94 -11.59 -16.50
C VAL A 268 -7.50 -12.41 -15.34
N ALA A 269 -8.81 -12.43 -15.16
CA ALA A 269 -9.50 -13.26 -14.17
C ALA A 269 -9.20 -14.77 -14.30
N ASP A 270 -8.81 -15.24 -15.50
CA ASP A 270 -8.40 -16.64 -15.70
C ASP A 270 -6.98 -16.92 -15.22
N THR A 271 -6.19 -15.88 -14.90
CA THR A 271 -4.80 -15.97 -14.43
C THR A 271 -4.70 -15.54 -12.97
N GLN A 272 -5.31 -16.31 -12.10
CA GLN A 272 -5.27 -16.03 -10.67
C GLN A 272 -3.86 -16.25 -10.12
N VAL A 273 -3.35 -15.24 -9.43
CA VAL A 273 -2.02 -15.30 -8.81
C VAL A 273 -2.00 -16.41 -7.74
N GLY A 274 -0.97 -17.26 -7.81
CA GLY A 274 -0.87 -18.46 -6.97
C GLY A 274 -1.48 -19.71 -7.58
N ASP A 275 -2.09 -19.63 -8.76
CA ASP A 275 -2.58 -20.83 -9.47
C ASP A 275 -1.43 -21.71 -9.95
N THR A 276 -1.76 -22.96 -10.18
CA THR A 276 -0.85 -23.96 -10.76
C THR A 276 -1.14 -24.14 -12.23
N ILE A 277 -0.12 -23.95 -13.04
CA ILE A 277 -0.16 -24.20 -14.48
C ILE A 277 0.36 -25.61 -14.75
N THR A 278 -0.41 -26.39 -15.51
CA THR A 278 -0.05 -27.77 -15.87
C THR A 278 -0.33 -28.06 -17.35
N ASP A 279 0.14 -29.21 -17.85
CA ASP A 279 -0.19 -29.65 -19.23
C ASP A 279 -1.65 -30.11 -19.32
N GLU A 280 -2.35 -29.78 -20.42
CA GLU A 280 -3.76 -30.15 -20.61
C GLU A 280 -3.97 -31.67 -20.56
N LYS A 281 -3.07 -32.44 -21.18
CA LYS A 281 -3.25 -33.88 -21.37
C LYS A 281 -2.50 -34.75 -20.36
N LYS A 282 -1.30 -34.29 -19.97
CA LYS A 282 -0.40 -35.00 -19.04
C LYS A 282 -0.16 -34.17 -17.79
N GLY A 283 -1.22 -33.52 -17.29
CA GLY A 283 -1.13 -32.61 -16.16
C GLY A 283 -0.90 -33.32 -14.83
N THR A 284 -0.35 -32.57 -13.87
CA THR A 284 -0.30 -32.99 -12.47
C THR A 284 -1.70 -32.99 -11.85
N ALA A 285 -1.96 -33.91 -10.94
CA ALA A 285 -3.21 -33.95 -10.17
C ALA A 285 -3.14 -33.07 -8.89
N THR A 286 -1.92 -32.74 -8.45
CA THR A 286 -1.71 -32.04 -7.18
C THR A 286 -1.31 -30.58 -7.44
N PRO A 287 -2.16 -29.58 -7.11
CA PRO A 287 -1.79 -28.18 -7.23
C PRO A 287 -0.71 -27.81 -6.23
N LEU A 288 -0.02 -26.71 -6.50
CA LEU A 288 0.84 -26.02 -5.54
C LEU A 288 -0.02 -25.33 -4.45
N PRO A 289 0.54 -25.00 -3.29
CA PRO A 289 -0.23 -24.43 -2.18
C PRO A 289 -0.95 -23.11 -2.52
N GLY A 290 -0.48 -22.40 -3.55
CA GLY A 290 -1.03 -21.10 -3.93
C GLY A 290 -0.76 -19.99 -2.91
N PHE A 291 -1.45 -18.87 -3.06
CA PHE A 291 -1.35 -17.73 -2.15
C PHE A 291 -2.68 -17.44 -1.47
N LYS A 292 -2.62 -16.89 -0.27
CA LYS A 292 -3.81 -16.33 0.37
C LYS A 292 -4.26 -15.10 -0.43
N PRO A 293 -5.58 -14.88 -0.61
CA PRO A 293 -6.06 -13.66 -1.27
C PRO A 293 -5.56 -12.39 -0.55
N ALA A 294 -5.30 -11.35 -1.32
CA ALA A 294 -5.00 -10.04 -0.77
C ALA A 294 -6.19 -9.54 0.05
N GLN A 295 -5.94 -9.09 1.28
CA GLN A 295 -6.98 -8.53 2.14
C GLN A 295 -6.88 -7.01 2.12
N GLN A 296 -7.93 -6.35 1.65
CA GLN A 296 -8.05 -4.91 1.71
C GLN A 296 -8.40 -4.50 3.15
N VAL A 297 -7.69 -3.50 3.65
CA VAL A 297 -7.83 -3.03 5.04
C VAL A 297 -8.26 -1.56 5.12
N VAL A 298 -8.02 -0.80 4.05
CA VAL A 298 -8.37 0.62 3.95
C VAL A 298 -9.34 0.81 2.80
N PHE A 299 -10.44 1.51 3.07
CA PHE A 299 -11.49 1.77 2.10
C PHE A 299 -11.74 3.26 1.96
N CYS A 300 -11.89 3.74 0.72
CA CYS A 300 -12.38 5.09 0.47
C CYS A 300 -13.25 5.14 -0.80
N GLY A 301 -14.09 6.15 -0.90
CA GLY A 301 -14.79 6.47 -2.13
C GLY A 301 -13.91 7.34 -3.02
N LEU A 302 -13.80 6.99 -4.31
CA LEU A 302 -13.16 7.81 -5.34
C LEU A 302 -14.25 8.36 -6.27
N PHE A 303 -14.33 9.67 -6.37
CA PHE A 303 -15.32 10.37 -7.19
C PHE A 303 -14.63 11.30 -8.18
N PRO A 304 -15.08 11.38 -9.43
CA PRO A 304 -14.54 12.37 -10.35
C PRO A 304 -15.02 13.76 -9.95
N VAL A 305 -14.17 14.77 -10.12
CA VAL A 305 -14.53 16.17 -9.86
C VAL A 305 -15.66 16.61 -10.80
N ASP A 306 -15.56 16.26 -12.09
CA ASP A 306 -16.62 16.45 -13.08
C ASP A 306 -17.38 15.12 -13.25
N ALA A 307 -18.69 15.16 -13.00
CA ALA A 307 -19.57 14.00 -13.15
C ALA A 307 -19.56 13.40 -14.58
N ALA A 308 -19.18 14.17 -15.60
CA ALA A 308 -19.03 13.68 -16.97
C ALA A 308 -17.91 12.62 -17.08
N ASN A 309 -16.90 12.65 -16.21
CA ASN A 309 -15.75 11.75 -16.23
C ASN A 309 -16.01 10.42 -15.48
N PHE A 310 -17.24 10.11 -15.09
CA PHE A 310 -17.56 8.86 -14.38
C PHE A 310 -17.21 7.61 -15.19
N GLU A 311 -17.54 7.60 -16.48
CA GLU A 311 -17.22 6.47 -17.37
C GLU A 311 -15.70 6.34 -17.58
N ASP A 312 -15.00 7.47 -17.69
CA ASP A 312 -13.53 7.48 -17.81
C ASP A 312 -12.87 6.91 -16.55
N LEU A 313 -13.40 7.26 -15.37
CA LEU A 313 -12.93 6.70 -14.09
C LEU A 313 -13.18 5.19 -14.01
N ARG A 314 -14.36 4.72 -14.47
CA ARG A 314 -14.67 3.28 -14.51
C ARG A 314 -13.67 2.52 -15.38
N ASP A 315 -13.41 3.04 -16.57
CA ASP A 315 -12.50 2.42 -17.54
C ASP A 315 -11.04 2.45 -17.04
N ALA A 316 -10.63 3.54 -16.39
CA ALA A 316 -9.31 3.69 -15.78
C ALA A 316 -9.09 2.69 -14.62
N LEU A 317 -10.07 2.58 -13.71
CA LEU A 317 -10.03 1.59 -12.62
C LEU A 317 -9.96 0.15 -13.18
N GLY A 318 -10.75 -0.16 -14.22
CA GLY A 318 -10.70 -1.45 -14.88
C GLY A 318 -9.32 -1.76 -15.47
N LYS A 319 -8.71 -0.82 -16.19
CA LYS A 319 -7.36 -0.97 -16.76
C LYS A 319 -6.30 -1.10 -15.68
N LEU A 320 -6.41 -0.30 -14.62
CA LEU A 320 -5.45 -0.34 -13.53
C LEU A 320 -5.53 -1.67 -12.76
N HIS A 321 -6.75 -2.17 -12.53
CA HIS A 321 -6.99 -3.45 -11.86
C HIS A 321 -6.45 -4.67 -12.64
N LEU A 322 -6.34 -4.58 -13.98
CA LEU A 322 -5.67 -5.61 -14.77
C LEU A 322 -4.18 -5.76 -14.42
N ASN A 323 -3.55 -4.67 -13.95
CA ASN A 323 -2.13 -4.63 -13.62
C ASN A 323 -1.86 -4.69 -12.11
N ASP A 324 -2.88 -4.47 -11.32
CA ASP A 324 -2.85 -4.54 -9.85
C ASP A 324 -4.17 -5.12 -9.33
N ALA A 325 -4.23 -6.43 -9.19
CA ALA A 325 -5.41 -7.12 -8.70
C ALA A 325 -5.57 -7.05 -7.16
N SER A 326 -4.69 -6.35 -6.46
CA SER A 326 -4.70 -6.27 -4.99
C SER A 326 -5.70 -5.26 -4.44
N PHE A 327 -6.15 -4.27 -5.22
CA PHE A 327 -7.25 -3.39 -4.84
C PHE A 327 -8.59 -3.89 -5.38
N THR A 328 -9.68 -3.51 -4.73
CA THR A 328 -11.04 -3.81 -5.18
C THR A 328 -11.80 -2.52 -5.43
N TYR A 329 -12.82 -2.55 -6.30
CA TYR A 329 -13.68 -1.40 -6.52
C TYR A 329 -15.10 -1.84 -6.86
N GLU A 330 -16.07 -1.11 -6.37
CA GLU A 330 -17.49 -1.29 -6.63
C GLU A 330 -18.18 0.06 -6.78
N MET A 331 -19.28 0.11 -7.52
CA MET A 331 -19.99 1.36 -7.76
C MET A 331 -20.58 1.92 -6.46
N GLU A 332 -20.37 3.19 -6.21
CA GLU A 332 -20.90 3.93 -5.07
C GLU A 332 -21.60 5.20 -5.56
N SER A 333 -22.62 5.63 -4.83
CA SER A 333 -23.28 6.91 -5.06
C SER A 333 -23.30 7.75 -3.78
N SER A 334 -23.00 9.02 -3.91
CA SER A 334 -23.05 10.01 -2.84
C SER A 334 -24.05 11.10 -3.20
N ALA A 335 -24.88 11.50 -2.24
CA ALA A 335 -25.82 12.61 -2.43
C ALA A 335 -25.09 13.95 -2.69
N ALA A 336 -23.87 14.10 -2.15
CA ALA A 336 -23.04 15.28 -2.30
C ALA A 336 -22.14 15.24 -3.54
N LEU A 337 -21.55 14.08 -3.89
CA LEU A 337 -20.51 13.93 -4.90
C LEU A 337 -20.98 13.25 -6.20
N GLY A 338 -22.21 12.71 -6.23
CA GLY A 338 -22.74 11.97 -7.38
C GLY A 338 -22.28 10.51 -7.45
N PHE A 339 -21.99 10.02 -8.65
CA PHE A 339 -21.54 8.64 -8.86
C PHE A 339 -20.01 8.54 -8.80
N GLY A 340 -19.52 7.49 -8.18
CA GLY A 340 -18.11 7.16 -8.03
C GLY A 340 -17.91 5.68 -7.72
N PHE A 341 -16.78 5.35 -7.12
CA PHE A 341 -16.44 3.97 -6.77
C PHE A 341 -15.93 3.88 -5.35
N ARG A 342 -16.44 2.92 -4.61
CA ARG A 342 -15.88 2.47 -3.34
C ARG A 342 -14.71 1.56 -3.64
N CYS A 343 -13.53 1.94 -3.20
CA CYS A 343 -12.30 1.21 -3.43
C CYS A 343 -11.73 0.68 -2.13
N GLY A 344 -11.21 -0.56 -2.15
CA GLY A 344 -10.51 -1.20 -1.05
C GLY A 344 -9.03 -1.37 -1.39
N PHE A 345 -8.13 -1.05 -0.46
CA PHE A 345 -6.68 -1.01 -0.63
C PHE A 345 -5.97 -1.80 0.46
N LEU A 346 -4.74 -2.24 0.18
CA LEU A 346 -3.89 -2.95 1.13
C LEU A 346 -3.44 -2.07 2.32
N GLY A 347 -3.34 -0.76 2.10
CA GLY A 347 -2.96 0.22 3.11
C GLY A 347 -3.04 1.64 2.55
N LEU A 348 -2.56 2.62 3.33
CA LEU A 348 -2.61 4.04 2.94
C LEU A 348 -1.69 4.38 1.79
N LEU A 349 -0.46 3.88 1.81
CA LEU A 349 0.49 4.11 0.73
C LEU A 349 -0.04 3.53 -0.59
N HIS A 350 -0.67 2.36 -0.53
CA HIS A 350 -1.30 1.75 -1.70
C HIS A 350 -2.45 2.62 -2.23
N LEU A 351 -3.31 3.17 -1.36
CA LEU A 351 -4.36 4.12 -1.73
C LEU A 351 -3.79 5.37 -2.42
N GLU A 352 -2.73 5.96 -1.86
CA GLU A 352 -2.09 7.15 -2.44
C GLU A 352 -1.52 6.86 -3.82
N ILE A 353 -0.87 5.72 -3.99
CA ILE A 353 -0.26 5.31 -5.26
C ILE A 353 -1.35 5.08 -6.32
N ILE A 354 -2.41 4.34 -6.01
CA ILE A 354 -3.50 4.09 -6.96
C ILE A 354 -4.16 5.41 -7.37
N ARG A 355 -4.44 6.31 -6.42
CA ARG A 355 -4.99 7.64 -6.72
C ARG A 355 -4.07 8.44 -7.63
N GLU A 356 -2.78 8.53 -7.29
CA GLU A 356 -1.80 9.27 -8.07
C GLU A 356 -1.62 8.69 -9.48
N ARG A 357 -1.68 7.37 -9.64
CA ARG A 357 -1.68 6.71 -10.95
C ARG A 357 -2.92 7.06 -11.77
N LEU A 358 -4.11 7.06 -11.16
CA LEU A 358 -5.34 7.48 -11.84
C LEU A 358 -5.26 8.93 -12.30
N GLU A 359 -4.73 9.83 -11.47
CA GLU A 359 -4.54 11.24 -11.79
C GLU A 359 -3.51 11.43 -12.93
N ARG A 360 -2.35 10.77 -12.87
CA ARG A 360 -1.25 10.98 -13.82
C ARG A 360 -1.38 10.17 -15.13
N GLU A 361 -1.71 8.87 -15.03
CA GLU A 361 -1.75 7.98 -16.19
C GLU A 361 -3.03 8.17 -17.01
N PHE A 362 -4.15 8.54 -16.37
CA PHE A 362 -5.46 8.68 -17.00
C PHE A 362 -5.98 10.13 -17.02
N ASN A 363 -5.22 11.09 -16.49
CA ASN A 363 -5.57 12.51 -16.45
C ASN A 363 -6.95 12.77 -15.83
N LEU A 364 -7.21 12.14 -14.68
CA LEU A 364 -8.45 12.25 -13.93
C LEU A 364 -8.25 13.16 -12.72
N ASP A 365 -9.14 14.11 -12.51
CA ASP A 365 -9.23 14.87 -11.26
C ASP A 365 -10.19 14.17 -10.31
N LEU A 366 -9.70 13.76 -9.13
CA LEU A 366 -10.42 12.89 -8.21
C LEU A 366 -10.62 13.50 -6.83
N ILE A 367 -11.79 13.25 -6.25
CA ILE A 367 -12.10 13.47 -4.84
C ILE A 367 -12.05 12.11 -4.14
N ALA A 368 -11.20 11.99 -3.15
CA ALA A 368 -11.18 10.83 -2.24
C ALA A 368 -11.98 11.17 -0.97
N THR A 369 -12.85 10.26 -0.53
CA THR A 369 -13.49 10.40 0.79
C THR A 369 -12.51 10.04 1.91
N ALA A 370 -12.91 10.27 3.17
CA ALA A 370 -12.11 9.84 4.31
C ALA A 370 -11.79 8.34 4.23
N PRO A 371 -10.53 7.94 4.41
CA PRO A 371 -10.20 6.54 4.55
C PRO A 371 -10.98 5.94 5.72
N SER A 372 -11.48 4.74 5.57
CA SER A 372 -12.21 4.01 6.61
C SER A 372 -11.75 2.56 6.65
N VAL A 373 -12.02 1.92 7.79
CA VAL A 373 -11.80 0.48 7.98
C VAL A 373 -13.13 -0.25 7.92
N ILE A 374 -13.12 -1.57 7.80
CA ILE A 374 -14.33 -2.37 7.90
C ILE A 374 -14.67 -2.53 9.39
N TYR A 375 -15.92 -2.21 9.75
CA TYR A 375 -16.45 -2.48 11.09
C TYR A 375 -17.39 -3.68 11.05
N ARG A 376 -17.46 -4.45 12.14
CA ARG A 376 -18.44 -5.50 12.32
C ARG A 376 -19.53 -5.02 13.27
N ILE A 377 -20.76 -4.96 12.75
CA ILE A 377 -21.92 -4.52 13.51
C ILE A 377 -22.74 -5.74 13.87
N HIS A 378 -22.84 -6.01 15.16
CA HIS A 378 -23.74 -7.03 15.69
C HIS A 378 -25.08 -6.39 15.98
N LEU A 379 -26.13 -6.90 15.34
CA LEU A 379 -27.49 -6.44 15.51
C LEU A 379 -28.18 -7.23 16.61
N ARG A 380 -29.19 -6.62 17.23
CA ARG A 380 -29.98 -7.25 18.30
C ARG A 380 -30.79 -8.47 17.85
N ASP A 381 -31.00 -8.66 16.56
CA ASP A 381 -31.63 -9.85 15.98
C ASP A 381 -30.65 -11.05 15.84
N GLY A 382 -29.39 -10.87 16.30
CA GLY A 382 -28.33 -11.88 16.24
C GLY A 382 -27.59 -11.93 14.92
N THR A 383 -27.89 -11.05 13.96
CA THR A 383 -27.15 -10.98 12.70
C THR A 383 -25.90 -10.09 12.83
N MET A 384 -24.85 -10.43 12.11
CA MET A 384 -23.64 -9.63 11.98
C MET A 384 -23.56 -9.07 10.56
N LYS A 385 -23.29 -7.77 10.45
CA LYS A 385 -23.07 -7.06 9.18
C LYS A 385 -21.72 -6.40 9.17
N GLU A 386 -21.01 -6.48 8.06
CA GLU A 386 -19.83 -5.68 7.82
C GLU A 386 -20.22 -4.31 7.30
N LEU A 387 -19.70 -3.27 7.93
CA LEU A 387 -19.92 -1.88 7.55
C LEU A 387 -18.68 -1.37 6.81
N HIS A 388 -18.82 -1.15 5.53
CA HIS A 388 -17.78 -0.58 4.67
C HIS A 388 -17.89 0.94 4.57
N ASN A 389 -19.11 1.47 4.49
CA ASN A 389 -19.36 2.91 4.40
C ASN A 389 -20.06 3.41 5.67
N PRO A 390 -19.54 4.44 6.35
CA PRO A 390 -20.19 5.02 7.54
C PRO A 390 -21.63 5.50 7.29
N SER A 391 -21.98 5.84 6.03
CA SER A 391 -23.35 6.26 5.69
C SER A 391 -24.37 5.15 5.84
N ASP A 392 -23.96 3.89 5.64
CA ASP A 392 -24.83 2.72 5.67
C ASP A 392 -25.03 2.15 7.10
N MET A 393 -24.55 2.87 8.11
CA MET A 393 -24.69 2.46 9.51
C MET A 393 -26.16 2.28 9.88
N PRO A 394 -26.57 1.10 10.40
CA PRO A 394 -27.93 0.86 10.86
C PRO A 394 -28.36 1.81 11.98
N ASP A 395 -29.67 1.88 12.23
CA ASP A 395 -30.19 2.64 13.37
C ASP A 395 -29.56 2.15 14.68
N VAL A 396 -29.12 3.10 15.50
CA VAL A 396 -28.45 2.83 16.80
C VAL A 396 -29.30 1.91 17.69
N MET A 397 -30.64 1.97 17.56
CA MET A 397 -31.58 1.11 18.32
C MET A 397 -31.48 -0.36 17.93
N GLN A 398 -31.03 -0.67 16.74
CA GLN A 398 -30.85 -2.04 16.22
C GLN A 398 -29.50 -2.62 16.57
N ILE A 399 -28.51 -1.76 16.90
CA ILE A 399 -27.16 -2.18 17.16
C ILE A 399 -27.03 -2.71 18.60
N GLU A 400 -26.44 -3.87 18.76
CA GLU A 400 -26.01 -4.45 20.03
C GLU A 400 -24.61 -4.00 20.41
N ARG A 401 -23.64 -4.25 19.50
CA ARG A 401 -22.24 -3.83 19.66
C ARG A 401 -21.58 -3.60 18.31
N ILE A 402 -20.50 -2.83 18.31
CA ILE A 402 -19.68 -2.55 17.13
C ILE A 402 -18.24 -3.01 17.44
N GLU A 403 -17.67 -3.77 16.52
CA GLU A 403 -16.28 -4.20 16.58
C GLU A 403 -15.45 -3.48 15.50
N GLU A 404 -14.24 -3.08 15.88
CA GLU A 404 -13.25 -2.46 14.99
C GLU A 404 -11.99 -3.34 14.88
N PRO A 405 -11.28 -3.30 13.74
CA PRO A 405 -10.05 -4.06 13.58
C PRO A 405 -8.93 -3.46 14.43
N TRP A 406 -8.19 -4.31 15.11
CA TRP A 406 -7.00 -3.98 15.87
C TRP A 406 -5.78 -4.53 15.18
N ILE A 407 -4.68 -3.80 15.30
CA ILE A 407 -3.37 -4.16 14.78
C ILE A 407 -2.39 -4.37 15.92
N LYS A 408 -1.44 -5.24 15.70
CA LYS A 408 -0.22 -5.33 16.50
C LYS A 408 0.88 -4.60 15.75
N ALA A 409 1.35 -3.50 16.32
CA ALA A 409 2.31 -2.60 15.73
C ALA A 409 3.66 -2.74 16.41
N THR A 410 4.73 -2.84 15.62
CA THR A 410 6.12 -2.84 16.08
C THR A 410 6.77 -1.52 15.68
N ILE A 411 7.29 -0.79 16.66
CA ILE A 411 7.94 0.51 16.46
C ILE A 411 9.38 0.40 16.97
N LEU A 412 10.36 0.70 16.11
CA LEU A 412 11.74 0.89 16.53
C LEU A 412 12.07 2.37 16.51
N VAL A 413 12.62 2.87 17.62
CA VAL A 413 12.91 4.29 17.79
C VAL A 413 14.13 4.50 18.69
N PRO A 414 15.00 5.52 18.46
CA PRO A 414 16.03 5.90 19.41
C PRO A 414 15.45 6.28 20.78
N ASP A 415 16.13 5.93 21.84
CA ASP A 415 15.66 6.11 23.23
C ASP A 415 15.25 7.55 23.56
N GLU A 416 15.93 8.54 22.96
CA GLU A 416 15.62 9.97 23.14
C GLU A 416 14.20 10.38 22.70
N TYR A 417 13.58 9.65 21.76
CA TYR A 417 12.22 9.91 21.26
C TYR A 417 11.18 8.95 21.83
N LEU A 418 11.60 7.95 22.61
CA LEU A 418 10.71 6.91 23.15
C LEU A 418 9.51 7.49 23.88
N GLY A 419 9.72 8.45 24.78
CA GLY A 419 8.63 9.05 25.55
C GLY A 419 7.56 9.73 24.68
N SER A 420 7.98 10.39 23.59
CA SER A 420 7.05 11.03 22.64
C SER A 420 6.26 10.00 21.84
N VAL A 421 6.89 8.89 21.47
CA VAL A 421 6.23 7.79 20.75
C VAL A 421 5.23 7.05 21.63
N LEU A 422 5.60 6.76 22.89
CA LEU A 422 4.68 6.15 23.86
C LEU A 422 3.42 7.00 24.05
N LYS A 423 3.61 8.32 24.25
CA LYS A 423 2.50 9.26 24.37
C LYS A 423 1.61 9.27 23.11
N LEU A 424 2.21 9.27 21.90
CA LEU A 424 1.45 9.20 20.66
C LEU A 424 0.59 7.94 20.60
N CYS A 425 1.14 6.78 20.95
CA CYS A 425 0.41 5.52 20.96
C CYS A 425 -0.74 5.52 21.99
N GLU A 426 -0.52 6.05 23.20
CA GLU A 426 -1.55 6.21 24.23
C GLU A 426 -2.66 7.17 23.75
N ASP A 427 -2.28 8.29 23.13
CA ASP A 427 -3.23 9.24 22.53
C ASP A 427 -4.07 8.59 21.42
N ARG A 428 -3.65 7.48 20.82
CA ARG A 428 -4.37 6.69 19.79
C ARG A 428 -5.05 5.45 20.36
N ARG A 429 -5.38 5.43 21.64
CA ARG A 429 -6.03 4.30 22.35
C ARG A 429 -5.19 3.03 22.34
N GLY A 430 -3.87 3.18 22.15
CA GLY A 430 -2.96 2.06 22.12
C GLY A 430 -2.75 1.40 23.47
N ARG A 431 -2.50 0.09 23.44
CA ARG A 431 -2.11 -0.70 24.61
C ARG A 431 -0.70 -1.23 24.40
N GLN A 432 0.22 -0.87 25.27
CA GLN A 432 1.57 -1.40 25.22
C GLN A 432 1.58 -2.89 25.58
N VAL A 433 2.19 -3.69 24.73
CA VAL A 433 2.37 -5.14 24.90
C VAL A 433 3.76 -5.43 25.44
N GLU A 434 4.77 -4.84 24.79
CA GLU A 434 6.17 -5.14 25.07
C GLU A 434 7.04 -3.91 24.84
N LEU A 435 8.11 -3.81 25.60
CA LEU A 435 9.18 -2.84 25.40
C LEU A 435 10.51 -3.56 25.62
N THR A 436 11.30 -3.66 24.58
CA THR A 436 12.64 -4.26 24.59
C THR A 436 13.64 -3.30 23.97
N TYR A 437 14.93 -3.57 24.14
CA TYR A 437 15.98 -2.76 23.56
C TYR A 437 16.80 -3.59 22.56
N ALA A 438 16.91 -3.06 21.37
CA ALA A 438 17.72 -3.59 20.28
C ALA A 438 18.97 -2.71 20.12
N GLY A 439 20.00 -2.97 20.92
CA GLY A 439 21.17 -2.10 21.01
C GLY A 439 20.82 -0.73 21.60
N SER A 440 21.01 0.36 20.85
CA SER A 440 20.70 1.74 21.27
C SER A 440 19.28 2.19 20.93
N ARG A 441 18.45 1.30 20.37
CA ARG A 441 17.07 1.60 19.99
C ARG A 441 16.09 0.85 20.88
N ALA A 442 14.99 1.50 21.22
CA ALA A 442 13.85 0.86 21.84
C ALA A 442 12.98 0.22 20.77
N MET A 443 12.62 -1.04 20.95
CA MET A 443 11.60 -1.74 20.20
C MET A 443 10.34 -1.80 21.07
N VAL A 444 9.27 -1.18 20.59
CA VAL A 444 8.00 -1.09 21.31
C VAL A 444 6.93 -1.81 20.51
N VAL A 445 6.21 -2.71 21.16
CA VAL A 445 5.08 -3.40 20.58
C VAL A 445 3.78 -2.87 21.19
N TYR A 446 2.89 -2.38 20.33
CA TYR A 446 1.59 -1.84 20.71
C TYR A 446 0.46 -2.54 20.00
N GLU A 447 -0.64 -2.75 20.69
CA GLU A 447 -1.94 -3.00 20.08
C GLU A 447 -2.64 -1.66 19.85
N LEU A 448 -3.09 -1.39 18.64
CA LEU A 448 -3.73 -0.13 18.25
C LEU A 448 -4.98 -0.41 17.41
N PRO A 449 -6.07 0.36 17.58
CA PRO A 449 -7.18 0.31 16.63
C PRO A 449 -6.72 0.82 15.26
N LEU A 450 -6.95 0.04 14.21
CA LEU A 450 -6.50 0.40 12.85
C LEU A 450 -7.05 1.75 12.40
N ASN A 451 -8.28 2.08 12.76
CA ASN A 451 -8.90 3.36 12.42
C ASN A 451 -8.15 4.59 13.00
N GLU A 452 -7.46 4.44 14.13
CA GLU A 452 -6.65 5.53 14.71
C GLU A 452 -5.27 5.67 14.04
N VAL A 453 -4.89 4.69 13.24
CA VAL A 453 -3.60 4.64 12.51
C VAL A 453 -3.75 5.17 11.09
N VAL A 454 -4.88 4.83 10.44
CA VAL A 454 -5.14 5.08 9.01
C VAL A 454 -5.13 6.57 8.63
N PHE A 455 -5.33 7.52 9.54
CA PHE A 455 -5.41 8.94 9.17
C PHE A 455 -4.05 9.64 9.11
N ASP A 456 -3.33 9.70 10.23
CA ASP A 456 -2.15 10.57 10.36
C ASP A 456 -1.07 10.00 11.27
N PHE A 457 -1.26 8.79 11.78
CA PHE A 457 -0.35 8.21 12.77
C PHE A 457 1.09 8.14 12.27
N TYR A 458 1.29 7.73 11.01
CA TYR A 458 2.63 7.58 10.44
C TYR A 458 3.34 8.93 10.31
N ASP A 459 2.65 9.96 9.87
CA ASP A 459 3.21 11.31 9.73
C ASP A 459 3.57 11.90 11.09
N ARG A 460 2.69 11.70 12.09
CA ARG A 460 2.97 12.12 13.47
C ARG A 460 4.12 11.34 14.07
N LEU A 461 4.18 10.03 13.84
CA LEU A 461 5.28 9.20 14.31
C LEU A 461 6.62 9.71 13.75
N LYS A 462 6.66 10.00 12.46
CA LYS A 462 7.85 10.60 11.81
C LYS A 462 8.16 11.98 12.38
N SER A 463 7.15 12.81 12.59
CA SER A 463 7.33 14.15 13.16
C SER A 463 7.91 14.10 14.58
N VAL A 464 7.31 13.32 15.50
CA VAL A 464 7.76 13.26 16.91
C VAL A 464 9.10 12.58 17.08
N SER A 465 9.51 11.73 16.13
CA SER A 465 10.80 11.04 16.11
C SER A 465 11.84 11.67 15.18
N ARG A 466 11.54 12.82 14.57
CA ARG A 466 12.38 13.47 13.54
C ARG A 466 12.75 12.56 12.38
N GLY A 467 11.87 11.65 12.01
CA GLY A 467 12.08 10.67 10.94
C GLY A 467 12.82 9.39 11.36
N TYR A 468 13.25 9.28 12.61
CA TYR A 468 14.05 8.13 13.07
C TYR A 468 13.22 6.92 13.49
N ALA A 469 11.91 7.04 13.70
CA ALA A 469 11.07 5.88 14.02
C ALA A 469 10.72 5.09 12.76
N SER A 470 10.87 3.78 12.83
CA SER A 470 10.29 2.84 11.88
C SER A 470 9.05 2.18 12.45
N PHE A 471 8.10 1.85 11.59
CA PHE A 471 6.80 1.32 11.96
C PHE A 471 6.41 0.20 11.01
N ASP A 472 5.97 -0.90 11.61
CA ASP A 472 5.39 -2.04 10.92
C ASP A 472 4.19 -2.56 11.71
N TYR A 473 3.22 -3.17 11.04
CA TYR A 473 2.03 -3.70 11.71
C TYR A 473 1.42 -4.88 10.95
N HIS A 474 0.64 -5.67 11.68
CA HIS A 474 -0.26 -6.67 11.10
C HIS A 474 -1.61 -6.62 11.81
N ILE A 475 -2.67 -7.00 11.09
CA ILE A 475 -4.01 -7.10 11.68
C ILE A 475 -4.03 -8.32 12.61
N GLU A 476 -4.55 -8.13 13.82
CA GLU A 476 -4.63 -9.18 14.82
C GLU A 476 -6.06 -9.73 14.93
N ASP A 477 -6.98 -8.90 15.41
CA ASP A 477 -8.36 -9.30 15.67
C ASP A 477 -9.36 -8.14 15.52
N TYR A 478 -10.62 -8.42 15.75
CA TYR A 478 -11.68 -7.43 15.89
C TYR A 478 -12.10 -7.34 17.36
N ARG A 479 -12.17 -6.12 17.88
CA ARG A 479 -12.52 -5.86 19.28
C ARG A 479 -13.67 -4.87 19.38
N GLU A 480 -14.52 -5.07 20.39
CA GLU A 480 -15.61 -4.15 20.69
C GLU A 480 -15.07 -2.77 21.07
N GLY A 481 -15.68 -1.72 20.51
CA GLY A 481 -15.37 -0.32 20.79
C GLY A 481 -16.64 0.51 21.02
N ASP A 482 -16.55 1.53 21.88
CA ASP A 482 -17.62 2.54 22.01
C ASP A 482 -17.57 3.50 20.82
N LEU A 483 -18.09 3.02 19.69
CA LEU A 483 -18.04 3.68 18.40
C LEU A 483 -19.38 4.30 18.04
N VAL A 484 -19.33 5.46 17.42
CA VAL A 484 -20.51 6.20 16.97
C VAL A 484 -20.29 6.77 15.58
N LYS A 485 -21.38 6.86 14.80
CA LYS A 485 -21.39 7.61 13.55
C LYS A 485 -21.46 9.10 13.87
N MET A 486 -20.46 9.84 13.42
CA MET A 486 -20.44 11.29 13.42
C MET A 486 -20.79 11.80 12.03
N SER A 487 -21.82 12.60 11.91
CA SER A 487 -22.25 13.23 10.65
C SER A 487 -21.92 14.70 10.66
N ILE A 488 -21.44 15.20 9.53
CA ILE A 488 -21.20 16.64 9.32
C ILE A 488 -22.41 17.22 8.56
N LEU A 489 -22.94 18.32 9.09
CA LEU A 489 -24.07 19.04 8.53
C LEU A 489 -23.61 20.43 8.07
N VAL A 490 -23.86 20.75 6.82
CA VAL A 490 -23.59 22.10 6.27
C VAL A 490 -24.92 22.73 5.89
N ASN A 491 -25.22 23.88 6.46
CA ASN A 491 -26.52 24.56 6.34
C ASN A 491 -27.74 23.72 6.78
N GLY A 492 -27.51 22.66 7.58
CA GLY A 492 -28.52 21.73 8.05
C GLY A 492 -28.64 20.43 7.22
N ASP A 493 -28.00 20.38 6.06
CA ASP A 493 -27.98 19.20 5.20
C ASP A 493 -26.79 18.31 5.55
N PRO A 494 -26.98 16.99 5.70
CA PRO A 494 -25.88 16.07 5.96
C PRO A 494 -24.98 15.92 4.73
N VAL A 495 -23.66 15.92 4.95
CA VAL A 495 -22.66 15.66 3.93
C VAL A 495 -22.13 14.24 4.17
N ASP A 496 -22.64 13.28 3.41
CA ASP A 496 -22.36 11.85 3.56
C ASP A 496 -20.86 11.53 3.38
N ALA A 497 -20.20 12.16 2.43
CA ALA A 497 -18.78 11.99 2.17
C ALA A 497 -17.85 12.42 3.35
N LEU A 498 -18.36 13.21 4.30
CA LEU A 498 -17.64 13.64 5.50
C LEU A 498 -18.13 12.89 6.76
N SER A 499 -19.03 11.91 6.60
CA SER A 499 -19.46 11.05 7.72
C SER A 499 -18.37 10.07 8.08
N MET A 500 -18.14 9.85 9.37
CA MET A 500 -17.14 8.91 9.86
C MET A 500 -17.58 8.17 11.12
N VAL A 501 -17.00 7.00 11.34
CA VAL A 501 -17.16 6.24 12.60
C VAL A 501 -16.00 6.62 13.50
N VAL A 502 -16.30 7.09 14.69
CA VAL A 502 -15.32 7.58 15.67
C VAL A 502 -15.60 7.03 17.05
N ASN A 503 -14.58 6.96 17.88
CA ASN A 503 -14.77 6.66 19.30
C ASN A 503 -15.56 7.80 19.97
N ARG A 504 -16.57 7.47 20.79
CA ARG A 504 -17.49 8.43 21.41
C ARG A 504 -16.76 9.50 22.23
N GLN A 505 -15.71 9.14 22.96
CA GLN A 505 -14.98 10.08 23.80
C GLN A 505 -14.22 11.13 23.00
N ARG A 506 -13.84 10.80 21.75
CA ARG A 506 -13.08 11.70 20.85
C ARG A 506 -13.95 12.44 19.85
N ALA A 507 -15.22 12.05 19.74
CA ALA A 507 -16.13 12.58 18.75
C ALA A 507 -16.29 14.11 18.83
N GLU A 508 -16.36 14.68 20.03
CA GLU A 508 -16.50 16.15 20.19
C GLU A 508 -15.26 16.92 19.73
N GLY A 509 -14.06 16.46 20.13
CA GLY A 509 -12.79 17.08 19.71
C GLY A 509 -12.61 17.01 18.19
N ARG A 510 -12.80 15.84 17.60
CA ARG A 510 -12.75 15.64 16.15
C ARG A 510 -13.79 16.44 15.39
N GLY A 511 -15.04 16.45 15.89
CA GLY A 511 -16.11 17.23 15.29
C GLY A 511 -15.85 18.73 15.32
N ARG A 512 -15.27 19.25 16.39
CA ARG A 512 -14.88 20.67 16.52
C ARG A 512 -13.79 21.03 15.51
N ALA A 513 -12.70 20.28 15.47
CA ALA A 513 -11.61 20.50 14.53
C ALA A 513 -12.09 20.49 13.07
N MET A 514 -12.97 19.51 12.72
CA MET A 514 -13.56 19.43 11.39
C MET A 514 -14.43 20.66 11.06
N CYS A 515 -15.27 21.10 11.98
CA CYS A 515 -16.10 22.29 11.77
C CYS A 515 -15.24 23.55 11.60
N GLU A 516 -14.16 23.70 12.35
CA GLU A 516 -13.22 24.83 12.25
C GLU A 516 -12.53 24.83 10.88
N LYS A 517 -12.01 23.71 10.44
CA LYS A 517 -11.33 23.60 9.14
C LYS A 517 -12.28 23.84 7.97
N LEU A 518 -13.47 23.27 7.99
CA LEU A 518 -14.49 23.53 6.97
C LEU A 518 -14.91 25.02 6.92
N LYS A 519 -14.94 25.70 8.08
CA LYS A 519 -15.23 27.14 8.14
C LYS A 519 -14.15 27.98 7.46
N GLU A 520 -12.89 27.57 7.49
CA GLU A 520 -11.79 28.28 6.82
C GLU A 520 -11.88 28.12 5.29
N LEU A 521 -12.32 26.97 4.83
CA LEU A 521 -12.25 26.56 3.43
C LEU A 521 -13.52 26.86 2.63
N ILE A 522 -14.70 26.75 3.28
CA ILE A 522 -15.96 27.05 2.60
C ILE A 522 -16.09 28.57 2.39
N PRO A 523 -16.30 29.04 1.16
CA PRO A 523 -16.42 30.48 0.88
C PRO A 523 -17.67 31.07 1.55
N ARG A 524 -17.57 32.34 1.98
CA ARG A 524 -18.71 33.06 2.57
C ARG A 524 -19.77 33.32 1.52
N HIS A 525 -21.01 33.00 1.85
CA HIS A 525 -22.20 33.27 1.04
C HIS A 525 -22.97 34.51 1.53
N MET A 526 -24.02 34.89 0.81
CA MET A 526 -24.87 36.01 1.17
C MET A 526 -25.76 35.73 2.41
N PHE A 527 -25.74 34.49 2.93
CA PHE A 527 -26.47 34.06 4.12
C PHE A 527 -25.53 33.36 5.10
N VAL A 528 -25.99 33.16 6.32
CA VAL A 528 -25.23 32.49 7.39
C VAL A 528 -25.27 30.97 7.17
N ILE A 529 -24.11 30.34 7.15
CA ILE A 529 -23.99 28.88 7.00
C ILE A 529 -23.54 28.30 8.34
N PRO A 530 -24.38 27.53 9.04
CA PRO A 530 -23.96 26.72 10.17
C PRO A 530 -23.26 25.46 9.65
N ILE A 531 -22.11 25.13 10.22
CA ILE A 531 -21.36 23.89 10.04
C ILE A 531 -21.44 23.17 11.38
N GLN A 532 -21.90 21.92 11.39
CA GLN A 532 -22.22 21.21 12.61
C GLN A 532 -21.73 19.77 12.54
N ALA A 533 -21.19 19.27 13.63
CA ALA A 533 -20.97 17.83 13.82
C ALA A 533 -22.07 17.29 14.74
N ALA A 534 -22.64 16.14 14.37
CA ALA A 534 -23.76 15.53 15.09
C ALA A 534 -23.59 14.03 15.26
N ILE A 535 -24.07 13.49 16.38
CA ILE A 535 -24.20 12.06 16.66
C ILE A 535 -25.66 11.76 16.93
N GLY A 536 -26.28 10.87 16.12
CA GLY A 536 -27.68 10.49 16.30
C GLY A 536 -28.65 11.67 16.39
N GLY A 537 -28.40 12.74 15.61
CA GLY A 537 -29.21 13.96 15.61
C GLY A 537 -28.82 15.01 16.70
N LYS A 538 -28.00 14.64 17.68
CA LYS A 538 -27.49 15.57 18.70
C LYS A 538 -26.26 16.29 18.18
N ILE A 539 -26.31 17.63 18.14
CA ILE A 539 -25.15 18.46 17.75
C ILE A 539 -24.13 18.43 18.88
N ILE A 540 -22.88 18.04 18.56
CA ILE A 540 -21.75 17.95 19.49
C ILE A 540 -20.74 19.08 19.27
N ALA A 541 -20.64 19.63 18.05
CA ALA A 541 -19.81 20.78 17.75
C ALA A 541 -20.50 21.65 16.70
N ARG A 542 -20.20 22.94 16.71
CA ARG A 542 -20.79 23.91 15.76
C ARG A 542 -19.86 25.07 15.51
N GLU A 543 -19.68 25.38 14.23
CA GLU A 543 -19.09 26.61 13.74
C GLU A 543 -20.08 27.34 12.81
N THR A 544 -19.81 28.61 12.55
CA THR A 544 -20.74 29.42 11.76
C THR A 544 -19.98 30.35 10.83
N LEU A 545 -20.24 30.23 9.53
CA LEU A 545 -19.81 31.21 8.53
C LEU A 545 -20.73 32.42 8.51
N SER A 546 -20.19 33.59 8.78
CA SER A 546 -20.95 34.84 8.71
C SER A 546 -21.29 35.23 7.26
N ALA A 547 -22.51 35.70 7.05
CA ALA A 547 -22.92 36.17 5.73
C ALA A 547 -22.07 37.36 5.25
N LEU A 548 -21.79 37.41 3.95
CA LEU A 548 -21.27 38.59 3.30
C LEU A 548 -22.23 39.79 3.55
N ARG A 549 -21.71 40.88 4.05
CA ARG A 549 -22.48 42.10 4.25
C ARG A 549 -22.27 43.03 3.05
N LYS A 550 -23.33 43.28 2.30
CA LYS A 550 -23.38 44.42 1.39
C LYS A 550 -23.86 45.61 2.20
N ASP A 551 -23.11 46.69 2.22
CA ASP A 551 -23.54 47.91 2.90
C ASP A 551 -24.69 48.56 2.10
N VAL A 552 -25.93 48.18 2.45
CA VAL A 552 -27.14 48.70 1.81
C VAL A 552 -27.48 50.09 2.28
N THR A 553 -26.77 50.58 3.30
CA THR A 553 -26.98 51.94 3.89
C THR A 553 -25.96 52.95 3.42
N ALA A 554 -24.91 52.56 2.68
CA ALA A 554 -23.84 53.43 2.20
C ALA A 554 -24.33 54.64 1.39
N LYS A 555 -25.46 54.50 0.68
CA LYS A 555 -26.07 55.56 -0.11
C LYS A 555 -27.14 56.36 0.64
N CYS A 556 -27.36 56.10 1.94
CA CYS A 556 -28.32 56.85 2.74
C CYS A 556 -27.62 58.06 3.37
N TYR A 557 -27.56 59.19 2.65
CA TYR A 557 -27.12 60.47 3.16
C TYR A 557 -28.26 61.10 3.99
N GLY A 558 -27.96 61.53 5.23
CA GLY A 558 -28.90 62.15 6.14
C GLY A 558 -29.59 61.20 7.13
N GLY A 559 -30.04 61.73 8.26
CA GLY A 559 -30.46 61.03 9.47
C GLY A 559 -31.79 60.26 9.43
N ASP A 560 -32.28 59.81 8.27
CA ASP A 560 -33.50 58.98 8.19
C ASP A 560 -33.28 57.55 8.72
N ILE A 561 -33.45 57.43 10.03
CA ILE A 561 -33.31 56.17 10.78
C ILE A 561 -34.36 55.16 10.32
N SER A 562 -35.56 55.62 9.92
CA SER A 562 -36.65 54.72 9.52
C SER A 562 -36.36 54.05 8.17
N ARG A 563 -35.75 54.74 7.23
CA ARG A 563 -35.33 54.21 5.92
C ARG A 563 -34.15 53.26 6.05
N LYS A 564 -33.17 53.60 6.91
CA LYS A 564 -32.04 52.66 7.22
C LYS A 564 -32.56 51.36 7.81
N ARG A 565 -33.50 51.42 8.76
CA ARG A 565 -34.12 50.26 9.40
C ARG A 565 -34.87 49.39 8.40
N LYS A 566 -35.71 49.98 7.53
CA LYS A 566 -36.44 49.24 6.46
C LYS A 566 -35.49 48.56 5.48
N LEU A 567 -34.39 49.17 5.10
CA LEU A 567 -33.39 48.56 4.22
C LEU A 567 -32.67 47.38 4.87
N LEU A 568 -32.33 47.50 6.15
CA LEU A 568 -31.75 46.43 6.94
C LEU A 568 -32.73 45.26 7.14
N ASP A 569 -34.01 45.54 7.40
CA ASP A 569 -35.06 44.52 7.55
C ASP A 569 -35.32 43.78 6.23
N LYS A 570 -35.37 44.51 5.09
CA LYS A 570 -35.44 43.89 3.75
C LYS A 570 -34.22 43.01 3.44
N GLN A 571 -33.03 43.44 3.82
CA GLN A 571 -31.82 42.65 3.65
C GLN A 571 -31.86 41.37 4.50
N LYS A 572 -32.35 41.49 5.75
CA LYS A 572 -32.51 40.36 6.66
C LYS A 572 -33.53 39.35 6.12
N GLU A 573 -34.65 39.81 5.59
CA GLU A 573 -35.68 38.96 4.99
C GLU A 573 -35.21 38.28 3.70
N GLY A 574 -34.51 39.04 2.83
CA GLY A 574 -33.89 38.48 1.63
C GLY A 574 -32.87 37.41 1.95
N LYS A 575 -32.02 37.59 2.97
CA LYS A 575 -31.07 36.58 3.44
C LYS A 575 -31.75 35.35 4.00
N LYS A 576 -32.90 35.51 4.69
CA LYS A 576 -33.70 34.40 5.21
C LYS A 576 -34.29 33.54 4.07
N LYS A 577 -34.76 34.19 2.99
CA LYS A 577 -35.25 33.51 1.78
C LYS A 577 -34.12 32.78 1.04
N MET A 578 -32.98 33.46 0.85
CA MET A 578 -31.81 32.83 0.20
C MET A 578 -31.31 31.60 0.95
N ARG A 579 -31.37 31.60 2.28
CA ARG A 579 -31.02 30.44 3.10
C ARG A 579 -31.93 29.23 2.87
N GLN A 580 -33.21 29.45 2.57
CA GLN A 580 -34.17 28.35 2.34
C GLN A 580 -33.99 27.64 1.00
N PHE A 581 -33.41 28.34 0.00
CA PHE A 581 -33.26 27.83 -1.37
C PHE A 581 -31.80 27.73 -1.83
N GLY A 582 -30.85 28.23 -1.05
CA GLY A 582 -29.42 28.23 -1.43
C GLY A 582 -28.78 26.91 -1.09
N LYS A 583 -28.39 26.15 -2.12
CA LYS A 583 -27.41 25.08 -1.96
C LYS A 583 -26.05 25.70 -1.62
N VAL A 584 -25.35 25.12 -0.66
CA VAL A 584 -23.98 25.47 -0.33
C VAL A 584 -23.08 24.58 -1.14
N ASP A 585 -22.33 25.19 -2.04
CA ASP A 585 -21.29 24.52 -2.78
C ASP A 585 -20.06 24.36 -1.87
N ILE A 586 -19.64 23.12 -1.64
CA ILE A 586 -18.47 22.81 -0.82
C ILE A 586 -17.32 22.58 -1.78
N PRO A 587 -16.28 23.44 -1.77
CA PRO A 587 -15.13 23.29 -2.66
C PRO A 587 -14.42 21.93 -2.43
N GLN A 588 -13.85 21.40 -3.49
CA GLN A 588 -13.08 20.15 -3.44
C GLN A 588 -11.94 20.22 -2.42
N GLU A 589 -11.26 21.38 -2.36
CA GLU A 589 -10.18 21.60 -1.39
C GLU A 589 -10.69 21.47 0.05
N ALA A 590 -11.96 21.76 0.32
CA ALA A 590 -12.56 21.61 1.64
C ALA A 590 -12.71 20.13 2.03
N PHE A 591 -13.02 19.24 1.07
CA PHE A 591 -13.04 17.78 1.33
C PHE A 591 -11.64 17.27 1.62
N ILE A 592 -10.67 17.61 0.76
CA ILE A 592 -9.27 17.17 0.89
C ILE A 592 -8.65 17.65 2.20
N ALA A 593 -8.89 18.93 2.54
CA ALA A 593 -8.30 19.53 3.74
C ALA A 593 -9.02 19.13 5.02
N ALA A 594 -10.34 18.86 4.97
CA ALA A 594 -11.07 18.27 6.10
C ALA A 594 -10.55 16.86 6.44
N LEU A 595 -9.99 16.15 5.47
CA LEU A 595 -9.39 14.83 5.63
C LEU A 595 -7.95 14.87 6.16
N LYS A 596 -7.25 16.01 5.96
CA LYS A 596 -5.88 16.22 6.45
C LYS A 596 -5.83 16.96 7.81
N MET A 597 -6.91 16.96 8.55
CA MET A 597 -7.10 17.79 9.76
C MET A 597 -6.12 17.53 10.92
N ASP A 598 -5.43 16.44 10.88
CA ASP A 598 -4.53 16.05 11.95
C ASP A 598 -3.06 16.45 11.68
N GLN A 599 -2.79 17.29 10.67
CA GLN A 599 -1.43 17.74 10.31
C GLN A 599 -0.95 19.03 11.02
N ASP A 600 -1.79 19.70 11.83
CA ASP A 600 -1.43 20.91 12.61
C ASP A 600 -1.29 20.63 14.11
#